data_c0e10c1912583c0f703f49c71556efe3
#
_entry.id   c0e10c1912583c0f703f49c71556efe3
#
_cell.length_a   1.000
_cell.length_b   1.000
_cell.length_c   1.000
_cell.angle_alpha   90.00
_cell.angle_beta   90.00
_cell.angle_gamma   90.00
#
_symmetry.space_group_name_H-M   'P 1'
#
loop_
_entity.id
_entity.type
_entity.pdbx_description
1 polymer ?
#
loop_
_entity_poly.entity_id
_entity_poly.type
_entity_poly.pdbx_seq_one_letter_code
_entity_poly.pdbx_strand_id
1 'polypeptide(L)'
;MSEGGLKDARKFGFRVTVLGGMPTIEPAAVKLAANITEMLNNALEHERALVQAYTEALAECSDHPAYRNLLEEQIQHEHDEVEELLVYLNKVERAAVNAPAGKRHRNTA
;
A
#
# COMPACT_ATOMS: atom_id res chain seq x y z
N MET A 1 4.32 1.89 13.04
CA MET A 1 4.43 1.53 11.75
C MET A 1 3.16 1.56 10.98
N SER A 2 2.82 0.55 10.25
CA SER A 2 1.63 0.63 9.42
C SER A 2 0.37 0.79 10.25
N GLU A 3 0.34 0.22 11.43
CA GLU A 3 -0.81 0.37 12.28
C GLU A 3 -1.03 1.81 12.71
N GLY A 4 0.05 2.49 13.04
CA GLY A 4 -0.04 3.89 13.41
C GLY A 4 -0.49 4.75 12.25
N GLY A 5 0.00 4.44 11.06
CA GLY A 5 -0.41 5.16 9.87
C GLY A 5 -1.88 5.00 9.56
N LEU A 6 -2.38 3.79 9.73
CA LEU A 6 -3.79 3.54 9.48
C LEU A 6 -4.67 4.29 10.48
N LYS A 7 -4.25 4.31 11.72
CA LYS A 7 -4.98 5.03 12.73
C LYS A 7 -5.03 6.51 12.46
N ASP A 8 -3.90 7.07 12.05
CA ASP A 8 -3.83 8.48 11.73
C ASP A 8 -4.71 8.82 10.55
N ALA A 9 -4.76 7.95 9.57
CA ALA A 9 -5.58 8.18 8.39
C ALA A 9 -7.05 8.29 8.77
N ARG A 10 -7.51 7.41 9.63
CA ARG A 10 -8.90 7.43 10.04
C ARG A 10 -9.25 8.69 10.82
N LYS A 11 -8.39 9.08 11.75
CA LYS A 11 -8.59 10.29 12.51
C LYS A 11 -8.71 11.49 11.61
N PHE A 12 -7.83 11.54 10.66
CA PHE A 12 -7.77 12.63 9.74
C PHE A 12 -9.04 12.73 8.92
N GLY A 13 -9.51 11.60 8.44
CA GLY A 13 -10.72 11.55 7.66
C GLY A 13 -11.91 12.09 8.41
N PHE A 14 -12.08 11.70 9.65
CA PHE A 14 -13.17 12.18 10.47
C PHE A 14 -13.14 13.68 10.62
N ARG A 15 -11.95 14.21 10.91
CA ARG A 15 -11.82 15.62 11.11
C ARG A 15 -12.24 16.42 9.92
N VAL A 16 -11.85 15.98 8.75
CA VAL A 16 -12.09 16.76 7.55
C VAL A 16 -13.56 16.73 7.16
N THR A 17 -14.23 15.63 7.42
CA THR A 17 -15.60 15.46 6.95
C THR A 17 -16.60 16.35 7.64
N VAL A 18 -16.26 16.93 8.79
CA VAL A 18 -17.23 17.76 9.51
C VAL A 18 -16.85 19.22 9.54
N LEU A 19 -15.94 19.60 8.69
CA LEU A 19 -15.49 20.99 8.66
C LEU A 19 -16.56 21.90 8.12
N GLY A 20 -16.79 23.02 8.84
CA GLY A 20 -17.69 24.03 8.34
C GLY A 20 -19.14 23.62 8.32
N GLY A 21 -19.51 22.56 9.01
CA GLY A 21 -20.88 22.09 9.02
C GLY A 21 -21.33 21.43 7.75
N MET A 22 -20.46 21.37 6.77
CA MET A 22 -20.74 20.67 5.51
C MET A 22 -19.80 19.51 5.36
N PRO A 23 -20.29 18.34 4.96
CA PRO A 23 -19.39 17.23 4.71
C PRO A 23 -18.44 17.54 3.58
N THR A 24 -17.17 17.33 3.82
CA THR A 24 -16.15 17.52 2.80
C THR A 24 -15.53 16.17 2.49
N ILE A 25 -16.29 15.34 1.79
CA ILE A 25 -15.88 13.97 1.52
C ILE A 25 -14.64 13.93 0.64
N GLU A 26 -14.57 14.83 -0.33
CA GLU A 26 -13.46 14.81 -1.27
C GLU A 26 -12.11 15.01 -0.58
N PRO A 27 -11.93 16.05 0.26
CA PRO A 27 -10.64 16.18 0.95
C PRO A 27 -10.35 15.01 1.87
N ALA A 28 -11.35 14.49 2.57
CA ALA A 28 -11.15 13.36 3.45
C ALA A 28 -10.71 12.13 2.66
N ALA A 29 -11.37 11.87 1.54
CA ALA A 29 -11.04 10.72 0.72
C ALA A 29 -9.63 10.85 0.14
N VAL A 30 -9.25 12.04 -0.29
CA VAL A 30 -7.91 12.27 -0.83
C VAL A 30 -6.86 12.04 0.23
N LYS A 31 -7.08 12.56 1.44
CA LYS A 31 -6.13 12.39 2.52
C LYS A 31 -6.00 10.93 2.93
N LEU A 32 -7.13 10.24 3.00
CA LEU A 32 -7.11 8.84 3.36
C LEU A 32 -6.36 8.03 2.31
N ALA A 33 -6.62 8.32 1.04
CA ALA A 33 -5.93 7.64 -0.04
C ALA A 33 -4.42 7.89 0.01
N ALA A 34 -4.03 9.13 0.31
CA ALA A 34 -2.61 9.46 0.42
C ALA A 34 -1.94 8.69 1.55
N ASN A 35 -2.62 8.57 2.69
CA ASN A 35 -2.06 7.86 3.83
C ASN A 35 -1.95 6.37 3.53
N ILE A 36 -2.96 5.79 2.90
CA ILE A 36 -2.91 4.38 2.54
C ILE A 36 -1.83 4.13 1.49
N THR A 37 -1.70 5.05 0.54
CA THR A 37 -0.66 4.94 -0.47
C THR A 37 0.72 4.94 0.17
N GLU A 38 0.94 5.83 1.13
CA GLU A 38 2.22 5.87 1.82
C GLU A 38 2.49 4.57 2.56
N MET A 39 1.48 4.05 3.22
CA MET A 39 1.58 2.79 3.93
C MET A 39 1.96 1.65 3.00
N LEU A 40 1.29 1.58 1.86
CA LEU A 40 1.55 0.53 0.89
C LEU A 40 2.93 0.67 0.26
N ASN A 41 3.35 1.89 -0.01
CA ASN A 41 4.70 2.11 -0.54
C ASN A 41 5.77 1.73 0.46
N ASN A 42 5.55 2.00 1.74
CA ASN A 42 6.49 1.59 2.76
C ASN A 42 6.57 0.08 2.85
N ALA A 43 5.43 -0.60 2.76
CA ALA A 43 5.41 -2.05 2.76
C ALA A 43 6.14 -2.61 1.54
N LEU A 44 5.92 -1.98 0.39
CA LEU A 44 6.57 -2.41 -0.84
C LEU A 44 8.08 -2.29 -0.73
N GLU A 45 8.54 -1.18 -0.18
CA GLU A 45 9.97 -0.97 0.00
C GLU A 45 10.56 -2.02 0.93
N HIS A 46 9.82 -2.34 1.99
CA HIS A 46 10.25 -3.36 2.93
C HIS A 46 10.36 -4.73 2.26
N GLU A 47 9.35 -5.09 1.46
CA GLU A 47 9.36 -6.38 0.77
C GLU A 47 10.51 -6.47 -0.22
N ARG A 48 10.78 -5.38 -0.93
CA ARG A 48 11.90 -5.38 -1.87
C ARG A 48 13.24 -5.52 -1.18
N ALA A 49 13.36 -4.92 -0.01
CA ALA A 49 14.58 -5.09 0.77
C ALA A 49 14.75 -6.53 1.22
N LEU A 50 13.66 -7.18 1.57
CA LEU A 50 13.71 -8.59 1.95
C LEU A 50 14.13 -9.46 0.77
N VAL A 51 13.60 -9.19 -0.41
CA VAL A 51 14.00 -9.96 -1.59
C VAL A 51 15.49 -9.81 -1.83
N GLN A 52 16.00 -8.61 -1.70
CA GLN A 52 17.43 -8.39 -1.90
C GLN A 52 18.25 -9.14 -0.86
N ALA A 53 17.84 -9.08 0.40
CA ALA A 53 18.57 -9.77 1.46
C ALA A 53 18.55 -11.28 1.23
N TYR A 54 17.40 -11.83 0.85
CA TYR A 54 17.30 -13.25 0.57
C TYR A 54 18.16 -13.63 -0.64
N THR A 55 18.17 -12.79 -1.66
CA THR A 55 18.97 -13.07 -2.85
C THR A 55 20.45 -13.10 -2.52
N GLU A 56 20.90 -12.17 -1.68
CA GLU A 56 22.29 -12.16 -1.27
C GLU A 56 22.64 -13.38 -0.43
N ALA A 57 21.73 -13.77 0.46
CA ALA A 57 21.95 -14.98 1.25
C ALA A 57 21.97 -16.21 0.37
N LEU A 58 21.13 -16.23 -0.66
CA LEU A 58 21.08 -17.35 -1.58
C LEU A 58 22.42 -17.54 -2.28
N ALA A 59 23.07 -16.46 -2.66
CA ALA A 59 24.37 -16.54 -3.31
C ALA A 59 25.41 -17.19 -2.39
N GLU A 60 25.26 -16.99 -1.07
CA GLU A 60 26.22 -17.52 -0.13
C GLU A 60 25.99 -18.98 0.21
N CYS A 61 24.80 -19.50 -0.01
CA CYS A 61 24.52 -20.90 0.32
C CYS A 61 24.15 -21.70 -0.91
N SER A 62 24.76 -21.37 -2.03
CA SER A 62 24.45 -22.06 -3.28
C SER A 62 24.83 -23.53 -3.23
N ASP A 63 25.78 -23.88 -2.37
CA ASP A 63 26.20 -25.29 -2.24
C ASP A 63 25.52 -25.98 -1.06
N HIS A 64 24.48 -25.40 -0.49
CA HIS A 64 23.71 -26.01 0.58
C HIS A 64 22.27 -26.16 0.10
N PRO A 65 21.93 -27.31 -0.50
CA PRO A 65 20.64 -27.42 -1.19
C PRO A 65 19.42 -27.12 -0.33
N ALA A 66 19.44 -27.51 0.94
CA ALA A 66 18.29 -27.29 1.80
C ALA A 66 18.04 -25.79 2.01
N TYR A 67 19.10 -25.06 2.30
CA TYR A 67 18.96 -23.63 2.50
C TYR A 67 18.66 -22.93 1.19
N ARG A 68 19.26 -23.38 0.11
CA ARG A 68 18.99 -22.78 -1.18
C ARG A 68 17.51 -22.90 -1.54
N ASN A 69 16.94 -24.11 -1.35
CA ASN A 69 15.54 -24.30 -1.67
C ASN A 69 14.64 -23.46 -0.79
N LEU A 70 14.97 -23.37 0.49
CA LEU A 70 14.19 -22.56 1.41
C LEU A 70 14.19 -21.09 0.99
N LEU A 71 15.36 -20.57 0.64
CA LEU A 71 15.47 -19.17 0.26
C LEU A 71 14.79 -18.91 -1.08
N GLU A 72 14.89 -19.85 -2.01
CA GLU A 72 14.20 -19.70 -3.27
C GLU A 72 12.68 -19.63 -3.07
N GLU A 73 12.17 -20.44 -2.18
CA GLU A 73 10.76 -20.38 -1.83
C GLU A 73 10.37 -19.05 -1.23
N GLN A 74 11.20 -18.55 -0.32
CA GLN A 74 10.93 -17.27 0.31
C GLN A 74 10.99 -16.12 -0.68
N ILE A 75 11.94 -16.17 -1.59
CA ILE A 75 12.04 -15.14 -2.62
C ILE A 75 10.78 -15.12 -3.46
N GLN A 76 10.29 -16.30 -3.84
CA GLN A 76 9.07 -16.36 -4.62
C GLN A 76 7.87 -15.81 -3.83
N HIS A 77 7.82 -16.14 -2.56
CA HIS A 77 6.75 -15.64 -1.70
C HIS A 77 6.77 -14.12 -1.64
N GLU A 78 7.95 -13.54 -1.48
CA GLU A 78 8.04 -12.08 -1.40
C GLU A 78 7.72 -11.43 -2.72
N HIS A 79 8.06 -12.07 -3.83
CA HIS A 79 7.67 -11.55 -5.14
C HIS A 79 6.15 -11.51 -5.28
N ASP A 80 5.48 -12.55 -4.80
CA ASP A 80 4.02 -12.57 -4.85
C ASP A 80 3.43 -11.45 -4.00
N GLU A 81 4.04 -11.19 -2.84
CA GLU A 81 3.60 -10.11 -1.98
C GLU A 81 3.78 -8.75 -2.65
N VAL A 82 4.90 -8.58 -3.34
CA VAL A 82 5.14 -7.33 -4.06
C VAL A 82 4.07 -7.11 -5.11
N GLU A 83 3.74 -8.14 -5.86
CA GLU A 83 2.71 -8.01 -6.89
C GLU A 83 1.36 -7.68 -6.28
N GLU A 84 1.06 -8.27 -5.15
CA GLU A 84 -0.19 -7.99 -4.47
C GLU A 84 -0.25 -6.54 -4.01
N LEU A 85 0.85 -6.05 -3.47
CA LEU A 85 0.91 -4.66 -3.03
C LEU A 85 0.71 -3.70 -4.20
N LEU A 86 1.29 -4.03 -5.34
CA LEU A 86 1.13 -3.20 -6.52
C LEU A 86 -0.32 -3.17 -7.00
N VAL A 87 -1.00 -4.29 -6.89
CA VAL A 87 -2.42 -4.33 -7.22
C VAL A 87 -3.22 -3.44 -6.29
N TYR A 88 -2.92 -3.49 -5.00
CA TYR A 88 -3.62 -2.65 -4.03
C TYR A 88 -3.33 -1.18 -4.26
N LEU A 89 -2.09 -0.84 -4.56
CA LEU A 89 -1.75 0.55 -4.87
C LEU A 89 -2.56 1.06 -6.05
N ASN A 90 -2.69 0.24 -7.07
CA ASN A 90 -3.47 0.61 -8.23
C ASN A 90 -4.95 0.82 -7.86
N LYS A 91 -5.47 -0.05 -7.00
CA LYS A 91 -6.86 0.08 -6.56
C LYS A 91 -7.08 1.35 -5.77
N VAL A 92 -6.15 1.69 -4.89
CA VAL A 92 -6.26 2.92 -4.10
C VAL A 92 -6.23 4.13 -5.00
N GLU A 93 -5.33 4.13 -5.98
CA GLU A 93 -5.25 5.22 -6.93
C GLU A 93 -6.55 5.40 -7.69
N ARG A 94 -7.11 4.30 -8.15
CA ARG A 94 -8.36 4.37 -8.88
C ARG A 94 -9.50 4.87 -8.00
N ALA A 95 -9.53 4.40 -6.76
CA ALA A 95 -10.57 4.83 -5.84
C ALA A 95 -10.47 6.33 -5.58
N ALA A 96 -9.26 6.86 -5.46
CA ALA A 96 -9.07 8.28 -5.23
C ALA A 96 -9.51 9.09 -6.44
N VAL A 97 -9.18 8.61 -7.63
CA VAL A 97 -9.54 9.32 -8.85
C VAL A 97 -11.05 9.30 -9.06
N ASN A 98 -11.70 8.21 -8.70
CA ASN A 98 -13.11 8.04 -8.90
C ASN A 98 -13.94 8.39 -7.68
N ALA A 99 -13.38 9.18 -6.76
CA ALA A 99 -14.11 9.58 -5.57
C ALA A 99 -15.40 10.28 -5.95
N PRO A 100 -16.47 10.02 -5.22
CA PRO A 100 -17.77 10.57 -5.61
C PRO A 100 -17.80 12.07 -5.72
N ALA A 101 -17.04 12.74 -4.89
CA ALA A 101 -16.98 14.18 -4.99
C ALA A 101 -16.44 14.60 -6.32
N GLY A 102 -15.62 13.76 -6.85
CA GLY A 102 -15.14 14.01 -8.18
C GLY A 102 -16.19 13.75 -9.19
N LYS A 103 -17.12 13.40 -8.83
CA LYS A 103 -17.79 13.27 -9.63
C LYS A 103 -18.80 13.93 -9.83
N ARG A 104 -18.80 14.47 -9.32
CA ARG A 104 -19.60 15.14 -9.47
C ARG A 104 -19.86 15.38 -10.69
N HIS A 105 -19.62 14.87 -10.97
CA HIS A 105 -19.66 14.67 -11.77
C HIS A 105 -20.24 14.09 -12.36
N ARG A 106 -20.68 13.81 -12.13
CA ARG A 106 -21.05 13.16 -12.53
C ARG A 106 -21.75 13.16 -13.07
N ASN A 107 -22.02 13.60 -13.07
CA ASN A 107 -22.48 13.52 -13.53
C ASN A 107 -22.85 13.51 -14.30
N THR A 108 -22.81 13.67 -14.20
CA THR A 108 -22.97 13.65 -14.82
C THR A 108 -23.09 13.33 -15.47
N ALA A 109 -23.15 13.28 -15.39
CA ALA A 109 -23.26 12.97 -15.80
C ALA A 109 -23.51 12.91 -16.21
#